data_aec96f185363014368ed19f4c9c5a861
#
_entry.id   aec96f185363014368ed19f4c9c5a861
#
_cell.length_a   1.000
_cell.length_b   1.000
_cell.length_c   1.000
_cell.angle_alpha   90.00
_cell.angle_beta   90.00
_cell.angle_gamma   90.00
#
_symmetry.space_group_name_H-M   'P 1'
#
loop_
_entity.id
_entity.type
_entity.pdbx_description
1 polymer ?
#
loop_
_entity_poly.entity_id
_entity_poly.type
_entity_poly.pdbx_seq_one_letter_code
_entity_poly.pdbx_strand_id
1 'polypeptide(L)'
;MEDIHKTAKFLYDLNQHNEHHVGYIRVTLQSIEEQLHHIEKEDMLLIIDDEEIIAAFGVETINDKEAHILGPITKQTDKITLNMIKTMWQDLLITHPELKVYYFSLHEDHRFGQSVMKNLRTQYLGTTYTMTTHENKTTSLVPQVIKYKSVYKKSFTEIMKDMYIDYKPRRDKILNSIGSSHELYLYLNEGIAKGFIWMQINDDDSCDIQFVYTHLQYRHKGIGHDLVSFAVDHAFKKHHATSVQLSVKSKREKDIAFYEKLGFKKINEMNHFKYTIE
;
A
#
# COMPACT_ATOMS: atom_id res chain seq x y z
N MET A 1 9.76 23.34 -6.69
CA MET A 1 10.68 22.31 -7.21
C MET A 1 11.18 22.81 -8.56
N GLU A 2 12.49 22.85 -8.78
CA GLU A 2 13.08 23.45 -9.98
C GLU A 2 12.67 22.69 -11.25
N ASP A 3 12.41 21.39 -11.12
CA ASP A 3 11.81 20.58 -12.18
C ASP A 3 11.15 19.35 -11.55
N ILE A 4 9.81 19.35 -11.45
CA ILE A 4 9.02 18.21 -10.93
C ILE A 4 9.31 16.95 -11.74
N HIS A 5 9.40 17.09 -13.07
CA HIS A 5 9.69 15.96 -13.94
C HIS A 5 11.05 15.33 -13.65
N LYS A 6 12.11 16.16 -13.44
CA LYS A 6 13.47 15.68 -13.10
C LYS A 6 13.46 14.91 -11.76
N THR A 7 12.76 15.46 -10.77
CA THR A 7 12.61 14.81 -9.46
C THR A 7 11.80 13.50 -9.56
N ALA A 8 10.67 13.54 -10.26
CA ALA A 8 9.84 12.35 -10.47
C ALA A 8 10.61 11.23 -11.20
N LYS A 9 11.36 11.62 -12.23
CA LYS A 9 12.20 10.66 -12.97
C LYS A 9 13.28 10.03 -12.07
N PHE A 10 13.96 10.83 -11.26
CA PHE A 10 14.94 10.32 -10.28
C PHE A 10 14.31 9.31 -9.30
N LEU A 11 13.15 9.65 -8.72
CA LEU A 11 12.43 8.78 -7.81
C LEU A 11 11.97 7.51 -8.53
N TYR A 12 11.41 7.64 -9.74
CA TYR A 12 10.95 6.51 -10.54
C TYR A 12 12.08 5.55 -10.87
N ASP A 13 13.17 6.06 -11.46
CA ASP A 13 14.29 5.23 -11.91
C ASP A 13 14.90 4.42 -10.75
N LEU A 14 15.09 5.03 -9.57
CA LEU A 14 15.65 4.34 -8.42
C LEU A 14 14.65 3.42 -7.71
N ASN A 15 13.37 3.84 -7.60
CA ASN A 15 12.36 3.07 -6.87
C ASN A 15 11.97 1.75 -7.55
N GLN A 16 12.40 1.53 -8.81
CA GLN A 16 12.27 0.24 -9.49
C GLN A 16 13.24 -0.83 -8.96
N HIS A 17 14.27 -0.42 -8.21
CA HIS A 17 15.29 -1.32 -7.68
C HIS A 17 15.06 -1.57 -6.18
N ASN A 18 15.04 -2.83 -5.77
CA ASN A 18 14.75 -3.23 -4.39
C ASN A 18 15.65 -2.53 -3.36
N GLU A 19 16.94 -2.34 -3.69
CA GLU A 19 17.90 -1.67 -2.82
C GLU A 19 17.63 -0.18 -2.60
N HIS A 20 16.69 0.41 -3.35
CA HIS A 20 16.28 1.81 -3.22
C HIS A 20 14.78 1.96 -2.96
N HIS A 21 14.02 0.85 -2.97
CA HIS A 21 12.57 0.90 -3.00
C HIS A 21 11.95 1.41 -1.70
N VAL A 22 11.13 2.44 -1.84
CA VAL A 22 10.34 3.10 -0.79
C VAL A 22 8.85 2.95 -1.11
N GLY A 23 8.11 2.32 -0.20
CA GLY A 23 6.74 1.88 -0.47
C GLY A 23 5.68 2.99 -0.50
N TYR A 24 6.02 4.22 -0.14
CA TYR A 24 5.10 5.37 -0.23
C TYR A 24 5.28 6.18 -1.52
N ILE A 25 6.30 5.90 -2.31
CA ILE A 25 6.48 6.48 -3.65
C ILE A 25 5.58 5.71 -4.62
N ARG A 26 4.81 6.44 -5.43
CA ARG A 26 3.90 5.84 -6.41
C ARG A 26 4.65 5.07 -7.50
N VAL A 27 3.96 4.23 -8.25
CA VAL A 27 4.57 3.19 -9.09
C VAL A 27 4.96 3.70 -10.49
N THR A 28 4.16 4.56 -11.10
CA THR A 28 4.39 5.06 -12.46
C THR A 28 4.98 6.47 -12.43
N LEU A 29 5.75 6.84 -13.46
CA LEU A 29 6.32 8.19 -13.57
C LEU A 29 5.24 9.25 -13.47
N GLN A 30 4.13 9.09 -14.21
CA GLN A 30 3.01 10.03 -14.17
C GLN A 30 2.40 10.14 -12.77
N SER A 31 2.18 9.01 -12.10
CA SER A 31 1.60 9.04 -10.74
C SER A 31 2.56 9.65 -9.69
N ILE A 32 3.88 9.53 -9.89
CA ILE A 32 4.87 10.23 -9.05
C ILE A 32 4.83 11.74 -9.32
N GLU A 33 4.71 12.17 -10.58
CA GLU A 33 4.53 13.59 -10.91
C GLU A 33 3.28 14.17 -10.24
N GLU A 34 2.15 13.46 -10.33
CA GLU A 34 0.91 13.84 -9.64
C GLU A 34 1.11 13.89 -8.12
N GLN A 35 1.84 12.91 -7.52
CA GLN A 35 2.16 12.92 -6.09
C GLN A 35 2.98 14.16 -5.73
N LEU A 36 4.01 14.49 -6.50
CA LEU A 36 4.87 15.64 -6.26
C LEU A 36 4.14 16.98 -6.46
N HIS A 37 3.11 17.04 -7.29
CA HIS A 37 2.26 18.24 -7.42
C HIS A 37 1.44 18.54 -6.16
N HIS A 38 1.19 17.55 -5.30
CA HIS A 38 0.47 17.70 -4.03
C HIS A 38 1.40 17.92 -2.82
N ILE A 39 2.71 17.94 -3.06
CA ILE A 39 3.73 18.14 -2.03
C ILE A 39 4.31 19.56 -2.21
N GLU A 40 4.36 20.33 -1.13
CA GLU A 40 4.98 21.66 -1.15
C GLU A 40 6.50 21.55 -1.42
N LYS A 41 7.09 22.64 -1.90
CA LYS A 41 8.51 22.62 -2.27
C LYS A 41 9.43 22.31 -1.08
N GLU A 42 9.06 22.81 0.08
CA GLU A 42 9.78 22.65 1.34
C GLU A 42 9.71 21.22 1.89
N ASP A 43 8.74 20.43 1.41
CA ASP A 43 8.48 19.06 1.84
C ASP A 43 9.29 18.02 1.06
N MET A 44 10.02 18.46 0.03
CA MET A 44 10.89 17.59 -0.76
C MET A 44 12.33 18.14 -0.75
N LEU A 45 13.18 17.59 0.09
CA LEU A 45 14.59 17.92 0.16
C LEU A 45 15.40 17.10 -0.83
N LEU A 46 16.26 17.76 -1.59
CA LEU A 46 17.11 17.15 -2.61
C LEU A 46 18.58 17.45 -2.30
N ILE A 47 19.45 16.48 -2.51
CA ILE A 47 20.89 16.71 -2.62
C ILE A 47 21.26 16.66 -4.09
N ILE A 48 21.86 17.76 -4.58
CA ILE A 48 22.27 17.91 -5.96
C ILE A 48 23.80 18.01 -6.02
N ASP A 49 24.40 17.25 -6.92
CA ASP A 49 25.83 17.24 -7.23
C ASP A 49 26.01 17.29 -8.73
N ASP A 50 26.82 18.23 -9.22
CA ASP A 50 27.05 18.45 -10.67
C ASP A 50 25.74 18.47 -11.51
N GLU A 51 24.73 19.23 -11.05
CA GLU A 51 23.39 19.37 -11.64
C GLU A 51 22.53 18.09 -11.63
N GLU A 52 23.02 17.00 -11.04
CA GLU A 52 22.27 15.76 -10.87
C GLU A 52 21.70 15.60 -9.45
N ILE A 53 20.47 15.10 -9.34
CA ILE A 53 19.91 14.70 -8.06
C ILE A 53 20.59 13.40 -7.64
N ILE A 54 21.20 13.38 -6.46
CA ILE A 54 21.85 12.19 -5.90
C ILE A 54 21.17 11.64 -4.66
N ALA A 55 20.33 12.43 -3.99
CA ALA A 55 19.46 11.97 -2.91
C ALA A 55 18.17 12.77 -2.85
N ALA A 56 17.11 12.11 -2.40
CA ALA A 56 15.81 12.72 -2.14
C ALA A 56 15.22 12.22 -0.82
N PHE A 57 14.53 13.11 -0.11
CA PHE A 57 13.87 12.83 1.15
C PHE A 57 12.65 13.74 1.30
N GLY A 58 11.44 13.18 1.24
CA GLY A 58 10.20 13.96 1.20
C GLY A 58 9.20 13.59 2.28
N VAL A 59 8.28 14.51 2.53
CA VAL A 59 7.13 14.36 3.44
C VAL A 59 5.84 14.45 2.65
N GLU A 60 4.94 13.49 2.81
CA GLU A 60 3.58 13.53 2.31
C GLU A 60 2.62 13.49 3.51
N THR A 61 1.96 14.59 3.78
CA THR A 61 1.06 14.74 4.95
C THR A 61 -0.19 13.87 4.78
N ILE A 62 -0.50 13.05 5.81
CA ILE A 62 -1.71 12.21 5.87
C ILE A 62 -2.86 12.99 6.53
N ASN A 63 -2.52 13.71 7.60
CA ASN A 63 -3.41 14.56 8.39
C ASN A 63 -2.57 15.55 9.21
N ASP A 64 -3.22 16.39 10.03
CA ASP A 64 -2.57 17.45 10.80
C ASP A 64 -1.43 17.00 11.74
N LYS A 65 -1.24 15.70 11.96
CA LYS A 65 -0.25 15.16 12.91
C LYS A 65 0.60 14.03 12.35
N GLU A 66 0.27 13.49 11.20
CA GLU A 66 0.89 12.27 10.68
C GLU A 66 1.30 12.45 9.21
N ALA A 67 2.44 11.89 8.85
CA ALA A 67 2.95 11.92 7.50
C ALA A 67 3.58 10.59 7.06
N HIS A 68 3.57 10.34 5.76
CA HIS A 68 4.41 9.35 5.08
C HIS A 68 5.74 9.98 4.69
N ILE A 69 6.80 9.21 4.75
CA ILE A 69 8.13 9.64 4.30
C ILE A 69 8.46 9.00 2.96
N LEU A 70 8.76 9.85 1.99
CA LEU A 70 9.21 9.50 0.64
C LEU A 70 10.74 9.46 0.61
N GLY A 71 11.30 8.42 1.19
CA GLY A 71 12.76 8.31 1.27
C GLY A 71 13.26 7.57 2.53
N PRO A 72 14.59 7.56 2.75
CA PRO A 72 15.61 8.14 1.87
C PRO A 72 15.76 7.37 0.56
N ILE A 73 15.82 8.05 -0.56
CA ILE A 73 16.23 7.49 -1.85
C ILE A 73 17.57 8.11 -2.23
N THR A 74 18.56 7.30 -2.59
CA THR A 74 19.91 7.78 -2.90
C THR A 74 20.51 6.99 -4.05
N LYS A 75 21.24 7.67 -4.94
CA LYS A 75 22.24 6.99 -5.76
C LYS A 75 23.30 6.42 -4.80
N GLN A 76 23.79 5.22 -5.08
CA GLN A 76 24.92 4.65 -4.33
C GLN A 76 26.18 5.43 -4.68
N THR A 77 26.50 6.44 -3.91
CA THR A 77 27.71 7.22 -4.04
C THR A 77 28.39 7.34 -2.69
N ASP A 78 29.71 7.37 -2.67
CA ASP A 78 30.49 7.67 -1.45
C ASP A 78 30.23 9.08 -0.92
N LYS A 79 29.52 9.93 -1.71
CA LYS A 79 29.18 11.30 -1.37
C LYS A 79 28.01 11.40 -0.38
N ILE A 80 27.10 10.40 -0.32
CA ILE A 80 25.95 10.42 0.59
C ILE A 80 26.27 9.71 1.88
N THR A 81 26.20 10.45 2.99
CA THR A 81 26.46 9.92 4.32
C THR A 81 25.20 9.90 5.18
N LEU A 82 25.20 9.05 6.23
CA LEU A 82 24.14 9.03 7.22
C LEU A 82 23.94 10.41 7.90
N ASN A 83 25.01 11.18 8.06
CA ASN A 83 24.93 12.52 8.66
C ASN A 83 24.18 13.51 7.76
N MET A 84 24.37 13.45 6.43
CA MET A 84 23.63 14.30 5.50
C MET A 84 22.12 14.01 5.57
N ILE A 85 21.73 12.73 5.56
CA ILE A 85 20.32 12.33 5.69
C ILE A 85 19.76 12.75 7.07
N LYS A 86 20.57 12.67 8.13
CA LYS A 86 20.17 13.14 9.46
C LYS A 86 19.94 14.66 9.49
N THR A 87 20.75 15.43 8.80
CA THR A 87 20.54 16.89 8.67
C THR A 87 19.23 17.16 7.91
N MET A 88 19.01 16.53 6.75
CA MET A 88 17.75 16.65 6.01
C MET A 88 16.54 16.29 6.90
N TRP A 89 16.65 15.22 7.70
CA TRP A 89 15.61 14.84 8.65
C TRP A 89 15.34 15.93 9.69
N GLN A 90 16.39 16.54 10.24
CA GLN A 90 16.25 17.63 11.21
C GLN A 90 15.59 18.86 10.59
N ASP A 91 15.94 19.20 9.34
CA ASP A 91 15.34 20.31 8.62
C ASP A 91 13.83 20.06 8.40
N LEU A 92 13.42 18.83 8.00
CA LEU A 92 12.00 18.47 7.87
C LEU A 92 11.25 18.58 9.21
N LEU A 93 11.84 18.17 10.31
CA LEU A 93 11.22 18.31 11.64
C LEU A 93 11.02 19.76 12.05
N ILE A 94 11.93 20.67 11.66
CA ILE A 94 11.84 22.11 11.92
C ILE A 94 10.75 22.74 11.05
N THR A 95 10.65 22.31 9.78
CA THR A 95 9.65 22.82 8.84
C THR A 95 8.22 22.44 9.24
N HIS A 96 8.06 21.25 9.88
CA HIS A 96 6.76 20.71 10.27
C HIS A 96 6.61 20.50 11.78
N PRO A 97 6.56 21.55 12.58
CA PRO A 97 6.44 21.44 14.05
C PRO A 97 5.10 20.85 14.53
N GLU A 98 4.05 20.87 13.67
CA GLU A 98 2.73 20.32 13.92
C GLU A 98 2.71 18.79 13.81
N LEU A 99 3.53 18.20 12.93
CA LEU A 99 3.58 16.75 12.71
C LEU A 99 4.26 16.06 13.90
N LYS A 100 3.66 14.96 14.35
CA LYS A 100 4.13 14.20 15.52
C LYS A 100 4.51 12.77 15.19
N VAL A 101 4.02 12.24 14.08
CA VAL A 101 4.21 10.84 13.71
C VAL A 101 4.60 10.74 12.23
N TYR A 102 5.66 10.02 11.97
CA TYR A 102 6.19 9.80 10.63
C TYR A 102 6.31 8.31 10.35
N TYR A 103 5.79 7.87 9.22
CA TYR A 103 5.81 6.47 8.80
C TYR A 103 6.77 6.27 7.63
N PHE A 104 7.57 5.21 7.72
CA PHE A 104 8.50 4.80 6.68
C PHE A 104 8.12 3.41 6.20
N SER A 105 8.32 3.16 4.92
CA SER A 105 8.12 1.85 4.30
C SER A 105 9.28 1.58 3.34
N LEU A 106 10.15 0.63 3.65
CA LEU A 106 11.38 0.34 2.92
C LEU A 106 11.43 -1.13 2.54
N HIS A 107 11.87 -1.44 1.32
CA HIS A 107 12.15 -2.80 0.93
C HIS A 107 13.21 -3.44 1.85
N GLU A 108 13.15 -4.76 2.06
CA GLU A 108 14.12 -5.45 2.92
C GLU A 108 15.57 -5.31 2.45
N ASP A 109 15.80 -5.23 1.13
CA ASP A 109 17.12 -5.03 0.53
C ASP A 109 17.62 -3.59 0.57
N HIS A 110 16.80 -2.63 1.01
CA HIS A 110 17.19 -1.22 1.11
C HIS A 110 18.11 -0.99 2.32
N ARG A 111 19.34 -1.52 2.26
CA ARG A 111 20.30 -1.54 3.38
C ARG A 111 20.66 -0.15 3.91
N PHE A 112 20.83 0.83 3.00
CA PHE A 112 21.10 2.20 3.40
C PHE A 112 19.95 2.78 4.21
N GLY A 113 18.71 2.65 3.72
CA GLY A 113 17.50 3.07 4.43
C GLY A 113 17.35 2.39 5.80
N GLN A 114 17.61 1.08 5.90
CA GLN A 114 17.61 0.36 7.18
C GLN A 114 18.62 0.97 8.18
N SER A 115 19.80 1.36 7.68
CA SER A 115 20.83 2.03 8.51
C SER A 115 20.36 3.40 8.98
N VAL A 116 19.67 4.15 8.13
CA VAL A 116 19.02 5.42 8.50
C VAL A 116 17.97 5.20 9.58
N MET A 117 17.08 4.20 9.42
CA MET A 117 16.04 3.88 10.44
C MET A 117 16.64 3.57 11.79
N LYS A 118 17.73 2.80 11.84
CA LYS A 118 18.47 2.50 13.07
C LYS A 118 19.10 3.76 13.68
N ASN A 119 19.68 4.62 12.86
CA ASN A 119 20.30 5.88 13.31
C ASN A 119 19.27 6.86 13.88
N LEU A 120 18.10 6.97 13.25
CA LEU A 120 16.98 7.78 13.71
C LEU A 120 16.24 7.16 14.92
N ARG A 121 16.60 5.94 15.33
CA ARG A 121 15.95 5.19 16.42
C ARG A 121 14.44 5.03 16.22
N THR A 122 14.03 4.74 14.98
CA THR A 122 12.63 4.50 14.68
C THR A 122 12.11 3.21 15.32
N GLN A 123 10.81 3.15 15.60
CA GLN A 123 10.13 1.95 16.03
C GLN A 123 9.81 1.07 14.84
N TYR A 124 10.27 -0.18 14.82
CA TYR A 124 9.86 -1.18 13.84
C TYR A 124 8.43 -1.64 14.09
N LEU A 125 7.55 -1.54 13.09
CA LEU A 125 6.14 -1.92 13.17
C LEU A 125 5.86 -3.34 12.65
N GLY A 126 6.76 -3.87 11.83
CA GLY A 126 6.63 -5.19 11.21
C GLY A 126 6.83 -5.16 9.71
N THR A 127 6.76 -6.35 9.11
CA THR A 127 6.94 -6.56 7.68
C THR A 127 5.61 -6.92 7.02
N THR A 128 5.38 -6.43 5.79
CA THR A 128 4.33 -6.90 4.89
C THR A 128 4.93 -7.52 3.64
N TYR A 129 4.27 -8.56 3.14
CA TYR A 129 4.56 -9.17 1.84
C TYR A 129 3.55 -8.67 0.82
N THR A 130 4.01 -8.28 -0.35
CA THR A 130 3.16 -8.21 -1.54
C THR A 130 3.17 -9.59 -2.18
N MET A 131 1.99 -10.14 -2.39
CA MET A 131 1.81 -11.43 -3.03
C MET A 131 1.03 -11.24 -4.33
N THR A 132 1.48 -11.85 -5.41
CA THR A 132 0.91 -11.68 -6.76
C THR A 132 0.66 -13.02 -7.43
N THR A 133 -0.41 -13.09 -8.22
CA THR A 133 -0.65 -14.16 -9.18
C THR A 133 -0.82 -13.59 -10.59
N HIS A 134 -0.21 -14.26 -11.57
CA HIS A 134 -0.37 -13.99 -13.01
C HIS A 134 -1.22 -15.05 -13.70
N GLU A 135 -1.78 -15.97 -12.95
CA GLU A 135 -2.52 -17.12 -13.47
C GLU A 135 -3.91 -17.22 -12.83
N ASN A 136 -4.91 -17.44 -13.65
CA ASN A 136 -6.22 -17.82 -13.17
C ASN A 136 -6.31 -19.35 -13.02
N LYS A 137 -5.96 -19.85 -11.84
CA LYS A 137 -6.07 -21.28 -11.51
C LYS A 137 -7.47 -21.68 -11.04
N THR A 138 -8.35 -20.70 -10.85
CA THR A 138 -9.68 -20.91 -10.30
C THR A 138 -10.75 -20.66 -11.36
N THR A 139 -11.56 -21.65 -11.64
CA THR A 139 -12.68 -21.56 -12.60
C THR A 139 -14.04 -21.67 -11.89
N SER A 140 -14.18 -21.09 -10.71
CA SER A 140 -15.41 -21.26 -9.96
C SER A 140 -16.37 -20.08 -10.14
N LEU A 141 -17.51 -20.37 -10.80
CA LEU A 141 -18.71 -19.56 -10.61
C LEU A 141 -19.14 -19.74 -9.15
N VAL A 142 -19.06 -18.66 -8.36
CA VAL A 142 -19.55 -18.65 -6.98
C VAL A 142 -20.83 -17.82 -6.93
N PRO A 143 -22.01 -18.45 -7.10
CA PRO A 143 -23.30 -17.73 -7.18
C PRO A 143 -23.60 -16.88 -5.95
N GLN A 144 -22.98 -17.21 -4.80
CA GLN A 144 -23.12 -16.49 -3.55
C GLN A 144 -22.37 -15.14 -3.55
N VAL A 145 -21.40 -14.95 -4.44
CA VAL A 145 -20.64 -13.69 -4.52
C VAL A 145 -21.33 -12.75 -5.49
N ILE A 146 -21.87 -11.68 -4.97
CA ILE A 146 -22.61 -10.69 -5.75
C ILE A 146 -22.02 -9.30 -5.61
N LYS A 147 -22.15 -8.47 -6.65
CA LYS A 147 -21.74 -7.07 -6.61
C LYS A 147 -22.58 -6.31 -5.57
N TYR A 148 -21.91 -5.50 -4.76
CA TYR A 148 -22.59 -4.65 -3.78
C TYR A 148 -23.64 -3.75 -4.45
N LYS A 149 -24.79 -3.64 -3.80
CA LYS A 149 -25.85 -2.67 -4.12
C LYS A 149 -26.31 -1.99 -2.81
N SER A 150 -26.82 -0.79 -2.90
CA SER A 150 -27.25 -0.01 -1.73
C SER A 150 -28.25 -0.74 -0.82
N VAL A 151 -29.08 -1.63 -1.36
CA VAL A 151 -30.00 -2.49 -0.59
C VAL A 151 -29.26 -3.35 0.45
N TYR A 152 -28.00 -3.69 0.22
CA TYR A 152 -27.19 -4.50 1.14
C TYR A 152 -26.40 -3.67 2.17
N LYS A 153 -26.59 -2.33 2.21
CA LYS A 153 -25.86 -1.42 3.11
C LYS A 153 -25.94 -1.85 4.58
N LYS A 154 -27.13 -2.33 5.02
CA LYS A 154 -27.34 -2.80 6.39
C LYS A 154 -26.46 -4.02 6.68
N SER A 155 -26.52 -5.07 5.84
CA SER A 155 -25.72 -6.30 6.01
C SER A 155 -24.21 -6.04 5.95
N PHE A 156 -23.76 -5.16 5.05
CA PHE A 156 -22.35 -4.75 4.99
C PHE A 156 -21.92 -3.98 6.25
N THR A 157 -22.80 -3.10 6.76
CA THR A 157 -22.52 -2.36 8.01
C THR A 157 -22.36 -3.29 9.21
N GLU A 158 -23.15 -4.35 9.31
CA GLU A 158 -22.99 -5.34 10.41
C GLU A 158 -21.63 -6.05 10.35
N ILE A 159 -21.16 -6.42 9.17
CA ILE A 159 -19.80 -6.98 9.01
C ILE A 159 -18.73 -5.96 9.46
N MET A 160 -18.88 -4.70 9.09
CA MET A 160 -17.91 -3.67 9.47
C MET A 160 -17.88 -3.42 10.99
N LYS A 161 -19.02 -3.52 11.67
CA LYS A 161 -19.10 -3.46 13.15
C LYS A 161 -18.36 -4.62 13.83
N ASP A 162 -18.45 -5.83 13.26
CA ASP A 162 -17.74 -7.00 13.75
C ASP A 162 -16.21 -6.85 13.66
N MET A 163 -15.74 -6.06 12.70
CA MET A 163 -14.31 -5.86 12.45
C MET A 163 -13.68 -4.74 13.27
N TYR A 164 -14.40 -3.65 13.51
CA TYR A 164 -13.84 -2.41 14.01
C TYR A 164 -14.78 -1.72 15.01
N ILE A 165 -14.23 -1.27 16.13
CA ILE A 165 -14.96 -0.42 17.10
C ILE A 165 -15.39 0.88 16.41
N ASP A 166 -14.48 1.56 15.70
CA ASP A 166 -14.77 2.72 14.86
C ASP A 166 -14.87 2.30 13.39
N TYR A 167 -15.99 1.70 13.03
CA TYR A 167 -16.22 1.16 11.67
C TYR A 167 -16.67 2.21 10.66
N LYS A 168 -17.31 3.31 11.12
CA LYS A 168 -18.00 4.26 10.22
C LYS A 168 -17.07 4.90 9.18
N PRO A 169 -15.93 5.53 9.54
CA PRO A 169 -15.03 6.13 8.56
C PRO A 169 -14.50 5.11 7.54
N ARG A 170 -14.18 3.90 8.00
CA ARG A 170 -13.67 2.81 7.13
C ARG A 170 -14.74 2.31 6.16
N ARG A 171 -15.96 2.09 6.65
CA ARG A 171 -17.11 1.72 5.81
C ARG A 171 -17.36 2.79 4.75
N ASP A 172 -17.41 4.05 5.16
CA ASP A 172 -17.74 5.18 4.28
C ASP A 172 -16.63 5.38 3.24
N LYS A 173 -15.35 5.19 3.61
CA LYS A 173 -14.23 5.15 2.66
C LYS A 173 -14.45 4.09 1.57
N ILE A 174 -14.77 2.85 1.95
CA ILE A 174 -15.04 1.76 0.99
C ILE A 174 -16.25 2.11 0.11
N LEU A 175 -17.36 2.54 0.70
CA LEU A 175 -18.57 2.83 -0.06
C LEU A 175 -18.44 4.01 -1.02
N ASN A 176 -17.68 5.03 -0.63
CA ASN A 176 -17.43 6.22 -1.46
C ASN A 176 -16.43 5.95 -2.59
N SER A 177 -15.58 4.93 -2.46
CA SER A 177 -14.62 4.55 -3.51
C SER A 177 -15.25 3.73 -4.64
N ILE A 178 -16.46 3.15 -4.42
CA ILE A 178 -17.09 2.29 -5.43
C ILE A 178 -17.37 3.10 -6.70
N GLY A 179 -16.80 2.65 -7.82
CA GLY A 179 -16.91 3.34 -9.11
C GLY A 179 -16.20 2.61 -10.23
N SER A 180 -15.53 3.36 -11.10
CA SER A 180 -14.79 2.80 -12.24
C SER A 180 -13.58 1.98 -11.83
N SER A 181 -12.85 2.44 -10.80
CA SER A 181 -11.59 1.81 -10.34
C SER A 181 -11.73 0.91 -9.11
N HIS A 182 -12.86 0.94 -8.41
CA HIS A 182 -13.05 0.11 -7.21
C HIS A 182 -14.37 -0.65 -7.25
N GLU A 183 -14.31 -1.94 -6.95
CA GLU A 183 -15.48 -2.81 -6.88
C GLU A 183 -15.57 -3.51 -5.51
N LEU A 184 -16.79 -3.59 -4.98
CA LEU A 184 -17.12 -4.29 -3.74
C LEU A 184 -18.07 -5.45 -4.03
N TYR A 185 -17.72 -6.64 -3.56
CA TYR A 185 -18.54 -7.84 -3.66
C TYR A 185 -18.81 -8.42 -2.29
N LEU A 186 -20.01 -8.96 -2.12
CA LEU A 186 -20.46 -9.60 -0.90
C LEU A 186 -20.69 -11.09 -1.13
N TYR A 187 -20.26 -11.92 -0.19
CA TYR A 187 -20.70 -13.30 -0.11
C TYR A 187 -22.03 -13.35 0.64
N LEU A 188 -23.12 -13.58 -0.07
CA LEU A 188 -24.46 -13.66 0.51
C LEU A 188 -24.92 -15.12 0.60
N ASN A 189 -25.52 -15.43 1.74
CA ASN A 189 -26.26 -16.67 1.91
C ASN A 189 -27.50 -16.37 2.75
N GLU A 190 -28.68 -16.79 2.26
CA GLU A 190 -29.98 -16.52 2.90
C GLU A 190 -30.23 -15.01 3.19
N GLY A 191 -29.80 -14.16 2.25
CA GLY A 191 -29.93 -12.71 2.37
C GLY A 191 -28.99 -12.03 3.35
N ILE A 192 -28.12 -12.78 4.02
CA ILE A 192 -27.16 -12.28 5.00
C ILE A 192 -25.74 -12.26 4.39
N ALA A 193 -25.06 -11.13 4.49
CA ALA A 193 -23.66 -11.04 4.09
C ALA A 193 -22.76 -11.75 5.13
N LYS A 194 -22.04 -12.79 4.69
CA LYS A 194 -21.13 -13.59 5.51
C LYS A 194 -19.66 -13.23 5.32
N GLY A 195 -19.37 -12.42 4.28
CA GLY A 195 -18.04 -11.94 3.95
C GLY A 195 -18.11 -10.91 2.82
N PHE A 196 -16.99 -10.27 2.55
CA PHE A 196 -16.85 -9.36 1.42
C PHE A 196 -15.42 -9.32 0.88
N ILE A 197 -15.28 -8.85 -0.34
CA ILE A 197 -14.02 -8.51 -0.97
C ILE A 197 -14.11 -7.15 -1.64
N TRP A 198 -13.11 -6.32 -1.43
CA TRP A 198 -12.96 -5.00 -2.02
C TRP A 198 -11.72 -4.98 -2.89
N MET A 199 -11.89 -4.61 -4.15
CA MET A 199 -10.88 -4.67 -5.20
C MET A 199 -10.66 -3.29 -5.79
N GLN A 200 -9.44 -3.02 -6.22
CA GLN A 200 -9.07 -1.87 -7.03
C GLN A 200 -8.56 -2.37 -8.38
N ILE A 201 -9.04 -1.76 -9.45
CA ILE A 201 -8.58 -1.96 -10.81
C ILE A 201 -7.63 -0.80 -11.12
N ASN A 202 -6.40 -1.11 -11.51
CA ASN A 202 -5.35 -0.12 -11.76
C ASN A 202 -5.21 0.15 -13.26
N ASP A 203 -4.67 1.31 -13.61
CA ASP A 203 -4.47 1.73 -15.01
C ASP A 203 -3.36 0.95 -15.74
N ASP A 204 -2.54 0.20 -15.00
CA ASP A 204 -1.48 -0.68 -15.52
C ASP A 204 -1.95 -2.12 -15.79
N ASP A 205 -3.25 -2.32 -15.94
CA ASP A 205 -3.88 -3.63 -16.11
C ASP A 205 -3.60 -4.60 -14.95
N SER A 206 -3.27 -4.10 -13.76
CA SER A 206 -3.23 -4.91 -12.54
C SER A 206 -4.51 -4.75 -11.72
N CYS A 207 -4.76 -5.69 -10.79
CA CYS A 207 -5.87 -5.61 -9.87
C CYS A 207 -5.39 -5.88 -8.44
N ASP A 208 -5.75 -5.00 -7.50
CA ASP A 208 -5.43 -5.14 -6.09
C ASP A 208 -6.61 -5.67 -5.29
N ILE A 209 -6.41 -6.74 -4.55
CA ILE A 209 -7.33 -7.11 -3.48
C ILE A 209 -6.99 -6.23 -2.27
N GLN A 210 -7.69 -5.12 -2.14
CA GLN A 210 -7.49 -4.15 -1.07
C GLN A 210 -7.94 -4.71 0.28
N PHE A 211 -9.00 -5.51 0.27
CA PHE A 211 -9.50 -6.14 1.49
C PHE A 211 -10.36 -7.37 1.19
N VAL A 212 -10.16 -8.42 1.99
CA VAL A 212 -11.05 -9.59 2.05
C VAL A 212 -11.37 -9.92 3.50
N TYR A 213 -12.62 -10.17 3.79
CA TYR A 213 -13.07 -10.52 5.13
C TYR A 213 -14.17 -11.56 5.13
N THR A 214 -14.07 -12.49 6.07
CA THR A 214 -15.13 -13.44 6.43
C THR A 214 -15.52 -13.21 7.88
N HIS A 215 -16.81 -12.99 8.13
CA HIS A 215 -17.38 -12.81 9.45
C HIS A 215 -16.98 -13.96 10.37
N LEU A 216 -16.63 -13.66 11.63
CA LEU A 216 -16.02 -14.61 12.57
C LEU A 216 -16.79 -15.94 12.66
N GLN A 217 -18.12 -15.88 12.76
CA GLN A 217 -19.00 -17.05 12.88
C GLN A 217 -19.03 -17.96 11.63
N TYR A 218 -18.56 -17.44 10.49
CA TYR A 218 -18.61 -18.17 9.20
C TYR A 218 -17.22 -18.53 8.68
N ARG A 219 -16.15 -18.31 9.46
CA ARG A 219 -14.79 -18.73 9.11
C ARG A 219 -14.68 -20.25 8.96
N HIS A 220 -13.64 -20.69 8.28
CA HIS A 220 -13.33 -22.11 8.03
C HIS A 220 -14.41 -22.87 7.23
N LYS A 221 -15.32 -22.17 6.53
CA LYS A 221 -16.37 -22.74 5.69
C LYS A 221 -16.14 -22.49 4.18
N GLY A 222 -14.90 -22.18 3.78
CA GLY A 222 -14.55 -21.93 2.38
C GLY A 222 -14.83 -20.52 1.86
N ILE A 223 -15.56 -19.66 2.59
CA ILE A 223 -16.01 -18.33 2.12
C ILE A 223 -14.83 -17.44 1.68
N GLY A 224 -13.72 -17.43 2.41
CA GLY A 224 -12.54 -16.66 2.02
C GLY A 224 -11.93 -17.17 0.72
N HIS A 225 -11.89 -18.50 0.55
CA HIS A 225 -11.44 -19.12 -0.70
C HIS A 225 -12.33 -18.69 -1.86
N ASP A 226 -13.64 -18.77 -1.70
CA ASP A 226 -14.61 -18.41 -2.73
C ASP A 226 -14.51 -16.95 -3.14
N LEU A 227 -14.36 -16.04 -2.15
CA LEU A 227 -14.20 -14.60 -2.39
C LEU A 227 -12.92 -14.29 -3.17
N VAL A 228 -11.77 -14.86 -2.77
CA VAL A 228 -10.50 -14.61 -3.46
C VAL A 228 -10.49 -15.27 -4.84
N SER A 229 -10.98 -16.50 -4.96
CA SER A 229 -11.10 -17.20 -6.26
C SER A 229 -11.98 -16.43 -7.23
N PHE A 230 -13.14 -15.93 -6.75
CA PHE A 230 -14.01 -15.07 -7.54
C PHE A 230 -13.28 -13.80 -7.99
N ALA A 231 -12.55 -13.12 -7.08
CA ALA A 231 -11.86 -11.88 -7.39
C ALA A 231 -10.78 -12.08 -8.45
N VAL A 232 -10.00 -13.16 -8.35
CA VAL A 232 -8.97 -13.53 -9.34
C VAL A 232 -9.64 -13.80 -10.70
N ASP A 233 -10.67 -14.66 -10.75
CA ASP A 233 -11.38 -14.98 -11.98
C ASP A 233 -12.00 -13.73 -12.63
N HIS A 234 -12.61 -12.87 -11.81
CA HIS A 234 -13.24 -11.62 -12.23
C HIS A 234 -12.22 -10.62 -12.80
N ALA A 235 -11.07 -10.45 -12.13
CA ALA A 235 -10.01 -9.57 -12.61
C ALA A 235 -9.50 -10.00 -13.99
N PHE A 236 -9.19 -11.29 -14.18
CA PHE A 236 -8.69 -11.79 -15.46
C PHE A 236 -9.75 -11.79 -16.57
N LYS A 237 -10.98 -12.21 -16.28
CA LYS A 237 -12.02 -12.36 -17.33
C LYS A 237 -12.72 -11.07 -17.68
N LYS A 238 -13.02 -10.23 -16.70
CA LYS A 238 -13.81 -9.02 -16.93
C LYS A 238 -12.92 -7.79 -17.17
N HIS A 239 -11.84 -7.65 -16.40
CA HIS A 239 -10.96 -6.49 -16.48
C HIS A 239 -9.72 -6.74 -17.32
N HIS A 240 -9.54 -7.98 -17.84
CA HIS A 240 -8.36 -8.38 -18.62
C HIS A 240 -7.04 -8.12 -17.88
N ALA A 241 -7.08 -8.18 -16.54
CA ALA A 241 -5.93 -7.92 -15.71
C ALA A 241 -4.77 -8.88 -16.06
N THR A 242 -3.56 -8.36 -16.07
CA THR A 242 -2.33 -9.15 -16.26
C THR A 242 -1.83 -9.78 -14.97
N SER A 243 -2.26 -9.22 -13.83
CA SER A 243 -1.92 -9.72 -12.50
C SER A 243 -2.98 -9.34 -11.45
N VAL A 244 -3.04 -10.14 -10.39
CA VAL A 244 -3.79 -9.81 -9.18
C VAL A 244 -2.84 -9.84 -7.99
N GLN A 245 -2.88 -8.80 -7.17
CA GLN A 245 -1.97 -8.68 -6.03
C GLN A 245 -2.71 -8.33 -4.74
N LEU A 246 -2.05 -8.58 -3.62
CA LEU A 246 -2.53 -8.25 -2.28
C LEU A 246 -1.34 -8.07 -1.32
N SER A 247 -1.61 -7.39 -0.19
CA SER A 247 -0.63 -7.24 0.88
C SER A 247 -1.03 -8.06 2.11
N VAL A 248 -0.08 -8.76 2.71
CA VAL A 248 -0.28 -9.57 3.92
C VAL A 248 0.85 -9.34 4.93
N LYS A 249 0.51 -9.19 6.22
CA LYS A 249 1.52 -9.07 7.28
C LYS A 249 2.30 -10.37 7.42
N SER A 250 3.64 -10.30 7.52
CA SER A 250 4.53 -11.47 7.64
C SER A 250 4.17 -12.41 8.81
N LYS A 251 3.65 -11.86 9.91
CA LYS A 251 3.19 -12.62 11.08
C LYS A 251 1.95 -13.49 10.83
N ARG A 252 1.28 -13.35 9.68
CA ARG A 252 0.07 -14.09 9.33
C ARG A 252 0.39 -15.31 8.46
N GLU A 253 1.21 -16.22 8.96
CA GLU A 253 1.65 -17.44 8.24
C GLU A 253 0.49 -18.25 7.64
N LYS A 254 -0.63 -18.37 8.37
CA LYS A 254 -1.81 -19.09 7.88
C LYS A 254 -2.47 -18.39 6.68
N ASP A 255 -2.47 -17.07 6.68
CA ASP A 255 -3.03 -16.29 5.56
C ASP A 255 -2.06 -16.37 4.36
N ILE A 256 -0.75 -16.33 4.58
CA ILE A 256 0.26 -16.51 3.53
C ILE A 256 0.09 -17.89 2.87
N ALA A 257 0.08 -18.97 3.66
CA ALA A 257 -0.13 -20.32 3.16
C ALA A 257 -1.49 -20.50 2.43
N PHE A 258 -2.52 -19.76 2.85
CA PHE A 258 -3.81 -19.73 2.19
C PHE A 258 -3.70 -19.09 0.79
N TYR A 259 -3.04 -17.95 0.65
CA TYR A 259 -2.85 -17.30 -0.65
C TYR A 259 -1.91 -18.08 -1.58
N GLU A 260 -0.86 -18.71 -1.04
CA GLU A 260 0.03 -19.60 -1.81
C GLU A 260 -0.75 -20.76 -2.45
N LYS A 261 -1.69 -21.39 -1.72
CA LYS A 261 -2.58 -22.42 -2.27
C LYS A 261 -3.48 -21.92 -3.41
N LEU A 262 -3.80 -20.63 -3.42
CA LEU A 262 -4.55 -19.98 -4.49
C LEU A 262 -3.68 -19.52 -5.67
N GLY A 263 -2.37 -19.81 -5.64
CA GLY A 263 -1.43 -19.52 -6.71
C GLY A 263 -0.71 -18.17 -6.58
N PHE A 264 -0.90 -17.46 -5.47
CA PHE A 264 -0.14 -16.25 -5.20
C PHE A 264 1.30 -16.59 -4.80
N LYS A 265 2.24 -15.78 -5.28
CA LYS A 265 3.66 -15.87 -4.93
C LYS A 265 4.10 -14.57 -4.26
N LYS A 266 4.93 -14.67 -3.26
CA LYS A 266 5.57 -13.50 -2.64
C LYS A 266 6.54 -12.88 -3.63
N ILE A 267 6.39 -11.59 -3.90
CA ILE A 267 7.22 -10.83 -4.85
C ILE A 267 7.96 -9.68 -4.19
N ASN A 268 7.48 -9.20 -3.05
CA ASN A 268 8.07 -8.03 -2.40
C ASN A 268 7.92 -8.12 -0.87
N GLU A 269 8.90 -7.59 -0.15
CA GLU A 269 8.95 -7.58 1.32
C GLU A 269 9.25 -6.18 1.83
N MET A 270 8.26 -5.54 2.47
CA MET A 270 8.35 -4.16 2.95
C MET A 270 8.43 -4.10 4.47
N ASN A 271 9.47 -3.47 4.98
CA ASN A 271 9.66 -3.18 6.39
C ASN A 271 9.07 -1.81 6.73
N HIS A 272 8.20 -1.77 7.73
CA HIS A 272 7.53 -0.54 8.17
C HIS A 272 8.11 -0.05 9.48
N PHE A 273 8.34 1.26 9.53
CA PHE A 273 8.86 1.92 10.73
C PHE A 273 8.05 3.16 11.04
N LYS A 274 8.15 3.58 12.30
CA LYS A 274 7.49 4.77 12.83
C LYS A 274 8.49 5.59 13.63
N TYR A 275 8.51 6.88 13.40
CA TYR A 275 9.16 7.86 14.26
C TYR A 275 8.08 8.69 14.95
N THR A 276 8.25 8.97 16.25
CA THR A 276 7.32 9.80 17.03
C THR A 276 8.11 10.89 17.74
N ILE A 277 7.68 12.13 17.60
CA ILE A 277 8.19 13.25 18.41
C ILE A 277 7.50 13.16 19.77
N GLU A 278 8.27 13.12 20.83
CA GLU A 278 7.81 13.15 22.22
C GLU A 278 7.28 14.51 22.64
#